data_af7612f08cdcd3da549d10486282aec6
#
_entry.id   af7612f08cdcd3da549d10486282aec6
#
_cell.length_a   1.000
_cell.length_b   1.000
_cell.length_c   1.000
_cell.angle_alpha   90.00
_cell.angle_beta   90.00
_cell.angle_gamma   90.00
#
_symmetry.space_group_name_H-M   'P 1'
#
loop_
_entity.id
_entity.type
_entity.pdbx_description
1 polymer ?
#
loop_
_entity_poly.entity_id
_entity_poly.type
_entity_poly.pdbx_seq_one_letter_code
_entity_poly.pdbx_strand_id
1 'polypeptide(L)'
;MTVVGTTLLPFADASASGEQPPPTIAIIIDDMGHDRIQGQRLIDLDQPITLAFLPYRPYTHDLAESAHARGKEIMLHAPMANTHHIGLGGGGLYADMDQRTTVQTLRRALKSIPYVQGVNNHMGSLLTQNRDHMDWVMGELFQYPLYFVDSRTIASTVAADSAQRAQVPNLSRDVFLDHKQTEAFVDKQFKHLIDIARRKGTAIAIGHPHKVTVDYLVKHLPELDEQGIAVATVSGLWAMRHNNAPMFVDIKQPVHLPLAKRKVDGE
;
A
#
# COMPACT_ATOMS: atom_id res chain seq x y z
N MET A 1 43.67 -30.52 52.65
CA MET A 1 42.67 -30.85 51.61
C MET A 1 41.43 -30.00 51.84
N THR A 2 41.33 -28.92 51.07
CA THR A 2 40.19 -27.96 51.20
C THR A 2 39.30 -28.18 50.01
N VAL A 3 38.09 -28.63 50.21
CA VAL A 3 37.07 -28.84 49.17
C VAL A 3 36.34 -27.53 48.96
N VAL A 4 36.48 -26.94 47.75
CA VAL A 4 35.75 -25.76 47.30
C VAL A 4 34.43 -26.25 46.68
N GLY A 5 33.35 -25.97 47.36
CA GLY A 5 31.99 -26.26 46.88
C GLY A 5 31.53 -25.19 45.86
N THR A 6 31.34 -25.60 44.60
CA THR A 6 30.80 -24.76 43.56
C THR A 6 29.28 -24.76 43.64
N THR A 7 28.68 -23.65 44.10
CA THR A 7 27.22 -23.43 44.11
C THR A 7 26.79 -23.06 42.71
N LEU A 8 26.05 -23.93 42.03
CA LEU A 8 25.29 -23.63 40.79
C LEU A 8 24.07 -22.80 41.15
N LEU A 9 24.03 -21.58 40.66
CA LEU A 9 22.81 -20.74 40.67
C LEU A 9 21.86 -21.24 39.60
N PRO A 10 20.54 -21.35 39.89
CA PRO A 10 19.57 -21.73 38.88
C PRO A 10 19.41 -20.58 37.85
N PHE A 11 19.55 -20.92 36.56
CA PHE A 11 19.13 -20.05 35.48
C PHE A 11 17.62 -19.85 35.61
N ALA A 12 17.21 -18.63 35.89
CA ALA A 12 15.80 -18.24 35.77
C ALA A 12 15.43 -18.26 34.29
N ASP A 13 14.59 -19.21 33.90
CA ASP A 13 13.88 -19.20 32.64
C ASP A 13 13.04 -17.90 32.58
N ALA A 14 13.53 -16.91 31.85
CA ALA A 14 12.71 -15.77 31.45
C ALA A 14 11.69 -16.29 30.42
N SER A 15 10.56 -16.77 30.92
CA SER A 15 9.37 -16.97 30.10
C SER A 15 8.99 -15.62 29.55
N ALA A 16 9.40 -15.34 28.30
CA ALA A 16 8.85 -14.25 27.52
C ALA A 16 7.34 -14.50 27.47
N SER A 17 6.57 -13.69 28.16
CA SER A 17 5.12 -13.65 28.04
C SER A 17 4.82 -13.38 26.57
N GLY A 18 4.36 -14.42 25.86
CA GLY A 18 4.03 -14.37 24.45
C GLY A 18 2.76 -13.53 24.24
N GLU A 19 2.87 -12.23 24.46
CA GLU A 19 1.82 -11.27 24.13
C GLU A 19 1.72 -11.23 22.61
N GLN A 20 0.60 -11.68 22.07
CA GLN A 20 0.39 -11.62 20.63
C GLN A 20 0.38 -10.15 20.19
N PRO A 21 1.02 -9.83 19.04
CA PRO A 21 1.01 -8.47 18.55
C PRO A 21 -0.44 -8.00 18.36
N PRO A 22 -0.72 -6.71 18.61
CA PRO A 22 -2.08 -6.17 18.49
C PRO A 22 -2.60 -6.33 17.06
N PRO A 23 -3.92 -6.57 16.90
CA PRO A 23 -4.55 -6.54 15.58
C PRO A 23 -4.18 -5.25 14.85
N THR A 24 -3.66 -5.37 13.64
CA THR A 24 -3.10 -4.23 12.90
C THR A 24 -3.85 -4.00 11.59
N ILE A 25 -4.24 -2.76 11.31
CA ILE A 25 -4.86 -2.38 10.06
C ILE A 25 -3.92 -1.49 9.23
N ALA A 26 -4.02 -1.60 7.90
CA ALA A 26 -3.48 -0.62 6.98
C ALA A 26 -4.62 0.03 6.19
N ILE A 27 -4.55 1.34 6.01
CA ILE A 27 -5.53 2.10 5.23
C ILE A 27 -4.81 2.77 4.07
N ILE A 28 -5.32 2.53 2.87
CA ILE A 28 -4.89 3.19 1.64
C ILE A 28 -5.98 4.17 1.24
N ILE A 29 -5.60 5.39 0.92
CA ILE A 29 -6.50 6.36 0.30
C ILE A 29 -6.09 6.54 -1.15
N ASP A 30 -6.94 6.04 -2.04
CA ASP A 30 -6.80 6.14 -3.49
C ASP A 30 -7.21 7.52 -4.01
N ASP A 31 -7.06 7.78 -5.31
CA ASP A 31 -7.46 9.00 -6.03
C ASP A 31 -6.88 10.32 -5.47
N MET A 32 -5.76 10.25 -4.75
CA MET A 32 -5.07 11.46 -4.27
C MET A 32 -4.58 12.32 -5.45
N GLY A 33 -4.59 13.64 -5.26
CA GLY A 33 -4.09 14.61 -6.25
C GLY A 33 -5.16 15.46 -6.94
N HIS A 34 -6.45 15.16 -6.73
CA HIS A 34 -7.57 15.95 -7.28
C HIS A 34 -8.10 17.00 -6.30
N ASP A 35 -8.29 16.63 -5.06
CA ASP A 35 -8.83 17.50 -4.01
C ASP A 35 -7.73 17.88 -3.03
N ARG A 36 -7.33 19.15 -3.08
CA ARG A 36 -6.28 19.67 -2.19
C ARG A 36 -6.74 19.71 -0.73
N ILE A 37 -8.00 20.05 -0.49
CA ILE A 37 -8.51 20.23 0.88
C ILE A 37 -8.62 18.87 1.58
N GLN A 38 -9.30 17.92 0.96
CA GLN A 38 -9.44 16.59 1.55
C GLN A 38 -8.09 15.87 1.62
N GLY A 39 -7.24 16.06 0.60
CA GLY A 39 -5.88 15.51 0.60
C GLY A 39 -5.05 16.02 1.78
N GLN A 40 -5.08 17.33 2.06
CA GLN A 40 -4.33 17.90 3.18
C GLN A 40 -4.86 17.40 4.52
N ARG A 41 -6.16 17.29 4.70
CA ARG A 41 -6.77 16.75 5.93
C ARG A 41 -6.30 15.32 6.24
N LEU A 42 -6.14 14.48 5.20
CA LEU A 42 -5.60 13.11 5.35
C LEU A 42 -4.11 13.11 5.67
N ILE A 43 -3.35 14.03 5.09
CA ILE A 43 -1.92 14.21 5.37
C ILE A 43 -1.70 14.65 6.83
N ASP A 44 -2.60 15.49 7.36
CA ASP A 44 -2.51 16.02 8.72
C ASP A 44 -2.88 15.02 9.82
N LEU A 45 -3.43 13.84 9.48
CA LEU A 45 -3.62 12.76 10.44
C LEU A 45 -2.28 12.30 11.03
N ASP A 46 -2.24 11.98 12.32
CA ASP A 46 -1.03 11.43 12.95
C ASP A 46 -0.80 9.95 12.57
N GLN A 47 -1.86 9.21 12.30
CA GLN A 47 -1.79 7.78 11.98
C GLN A 47 -1.03 7.52 10.67
N PRO A 48 -0.23 6.43 10.59
CA PRO A 48 0.58 6.09 9.44
C PRO A 48 -0.26 5.44 8.31
N ILE A 49 -1.11 6.25 7.68
CA ILE A 49 -1.87 5.81 6.50
C ILE A 49 -1.02 5.91 5.23
N THR A 50 -1.41 5.13 4.21
CA THR A 50 -0.77 5.12 2.89
C THR A 50 -1.62 5.91 1.89
N LEU A 51 -1.00 6.80 1.13
CA LEU A 51 -1.67 7.69 0.19
C LEU A 51 -1.28 7.33 -1.25
N ALA A 52 -2.27 6.93 -2.07
CA ALA A 52 -2.09 6.50 -3.44
C ALA A 52 -2.51 7.61 -4.42
N PHE A 53 -1.54 8.15 -5.14
CA PHE A 53 -1.70 9.31 -5.99
C PHE A 53 -1.93 8.93 -7.45
N LEU A 54 -2.95 9.52 -8.06
CA LEU A 54 -3.11 9.51 -9.51
C LEU A 54 -2.00 10.34 -10.17
N PRO A 55 -1.38 9.85 -11.25
CA PRO A 55 -0.36 10.63 -11.95
C PRO A 55 -0.97 11.84 -12.67
N TYR A 56 -0.18 12.91 -12.82
CA TYR A 56 -0.52 14.10 -13.60
C TYR A 56 -1.80 14.84 -13.18
N ARG A 57 -2.20 14.75 -11.90
CA ARG A 57 -3.30 15.57 -11.37
C ARG A 57 -2.76 16.90 -10.83
N PRO A 58 -3.62 17.93 -10.75
CA PRO A 58 -3.16 19.29 -10.41
C PRO A 58 -2.39 19.38 -9.09
N TYR A 59 -2.72 18.57 -8.10
CA TYR A 59 -2.14 18.64 -6.75
C TYR A 59 -1.29 17.41 -6.41
N THR A 60 -1.05 16.49 -7.35
CA THR A 60 -0.32 15.24 -7.09
C THR A 60 1.07 15.52 -6.51
N HIS A 61 1.86 16.36 -7.18
CA HIS A 61 3.22 16.63 -6.76
C HIS A 61 3.27 17.31 -5.38
N ASP A 62 2.54 18.40 -5.19
CA ASP A 62 2.58 19.20 -3.96
C ASP A 62 2.07 18.41 -2.75
N LEU A 63 0.97 17.63 -2.94
CA LEU A 63 0.44 16.80 -1.87
C LEU A 63 1.35 15.61 -1.56
N ALA A 64 2.04 15.03 -2.54
CA ALA A 64 3.00 13.96 -2.29
C ALA A 64 4.24 14.46 -1.52
N GLU A 65 4.76 15.65 -1.85
CA GLU A 65 5.82 16.32 -1.07
C GLU A 65 5.37 16.58 0.36
N SER A 66 4.17 17.14 0.54
CA SER A 66 3.59 17.40 1.87
C SER A 66 3.39 16.10 2.68
N ALA A 67 2.91 15.05 2.02
CA ALA A 67 2.69 13.73 2.61
C ALA A 67 4.01 13.10 3.08
N HIS A 68 5.04 13.16 2.25
CA HIS A 68 6.38 12.68 2.62
C HIS A 68 6.96 13.43 3.82
N ALA A 69 6.84 14.76 3.83
CA ALA A 69 7.32 15.60 4.95
C ALA A 69 6.61 15.26 6.28
N ARG A 70 5.41 14.69 6.23
CA ARG A 70 4.63 14.20 7.37
C ARG A 70 4.80 12.70 7.65
N GLY A 71 5.74 12.03 6.97
CA GLY A 71 6.03 10.61 7.16
C GLY A 71 4.97 9.66 6.63
N LYS A 72 4.09 10.11 5.72
CA LYS A 72 3.11 9.22 5.05
C LYS A 72 3.80 8.38 3.99
N GLU A 73 3.31 7.17 3.82
CA GLU A 73 3.72 6.28 2.74
C GLU A 73 3.03 6.67 1.44
N ILE A 74 3.78 6.69 0.33
CA ILE A 74 3.30 7.17 -0.96
C ILE A 74 3.27 6.04 -1.97
N MET A 75 2.14 5.91 -2.68
CA MET A 75 1.95 4.95 -3.77
C MET A 75 1.59 5.66 -5.07
N LEU A 76 1.96 5.04 -6.19
CA LEU A 76 1.35 5.33 -7.48
C LEU A 76 0.00 4.61 -7.56
N HIS A 77 -1.08 5.35 -7.72
CA HIS A 77 -2.39 4.81 -8.11
C HIS A 77 -2.45 4.73 -9.64
N ALA A 78 -2.05 3.56 -10.18
CA ALA A 78 -1.84 3.38 -11.60
C ALA A 78 -3.16 3.19 -12.36
N PRO A 79 -3.55 4.13 -13.26
CA PRO A 79 -4.79 4.00 -14.01
C PRO A 79 -4.73 2.84 -15.01
N MET A 80 -5.69 1.91 -14.92
CA MET A 80 -5.75 0.68 -15.72
C MET A 80 -7.13 0.51 -16.37
N ALA A 81 -7.16 -0.01 -17.58
CA ALA A 81 -8.39 -0.20 -18.36
C ALA A 81 -9.47 -0.96 -17.60
N ASN A 82 -10.69 -0.47 -17.71
CA ASN A 82 -11.88 -1.02 -17.07
C ASN A 82 -12.91 -1.52 -18.10
N THR A 83 -13.79 -2.42 -17.67
CA THR A 83 -14.82 -3.06 -18.51
C THR A 83 -15.92 -2.09 -18.98
N HIS A 84 -16.02 -0.93 -18.37
CA HIS A 84 -16.99 0.11 -18.73
C HIS A 84 -16.45 1.17 -19.68
N HIS A 85 -15.20 1.02 -20.13
CA HIS A 85 -14.49 1.96 -21.03
C HIS A 85 -14.48 3.41 -20.53
N ILE A 86 -14.48 3.60 -19.20
CA ILE A 86 -14.33 4.91 -18.57
C ILE A 86 -12.92 5.40 -18.83
N GLY A 87 -12.79 6.67 -19.23
CA GLY A 87 -11.49 7.29 -19.50
C GLY A 87 -10.60 7.34 -18.26
N LEU A 88 -9.33 6.96 -18.42
CA LEU A 88 -8.36 6.83 -17.32
C LEU A 88 -7.62 8.14 -17.00
N GLY A 89 -7.61 9.07 -17.93
CA GLY A 89 -6.76 10.26 -17.83
C GLY A 89 -5.28 9.99 -18.09
N GLY A 90 -4.41 10.88 -17.61
CA GLY A 90 -2.96 10.77 -17.83
C GLY A 90 -2.35 9.53 -17.17
N GLY A 91 -1.44 8.86 -17.88
CA GLY A 91 -0.76 7.66 -17.37
C GLY A 91 -1.58 6.37 -17.46
N GLY A 92 -2.73 6.40 -18.15
CA GLY A 92 -3.60 5.22 -18.31
C GLY A 92 -2.91 4.09 -19.07
N LEU A 93 -3.06 2.87 -18.56
CA LEU A 93 -2.64 1.62 -19.19
C LEU A 93 -3.86 0.98 -19.86
N TYR A 94 -3.85 0.90 -21.18
CA TYR A 94 -4.96 0.39 -21.98
C TYR A 94 -4.67 -1.03 -22.52
N ALA A 95 -5.71 -1.80 -22.75
CA ALA A 95 -5.59 -3.21 -23.14
C ALA A 95 -5.10 -3.43 -24.59
N ASP A 96 -5.09 -2.40 -25.42
CA ASP A 96 -4.57 -2.38 -26.80
C ASP A 96 -3.09 -1.94 -26.88
N MET A 97 -2.48 -1.57 -25.76
CA MET A 97 -1.06 -1.22 -25.71
C MET A 97 -0.19 -2.49 -25.84
N ASP A 98 0.88 -2.38 -26.62
CA ASP A 98 1.95 -3.37 -26.60
C ASP A 98 2.80 -3.28 -25.32
N GLN A 99 3.68 -4.25 -25.10
CA GLN A 99 4.56 -4.32 -23.94
C GLN A 99 5.40 -3.03 -23.80
N ARG A 100 5.99 -2.56 -24.89
CA ARG A 100 6.86 -1.37 -24.88
C ARG A 100 6.09 -0.14 -24.42
N THR A 101 4.91 0.08 -24.97
CA THR A 101 4.05 1.23 -24.65
C THR A 101 3.57 1.16 -23.19
N THR A 102 3.13 -0.02 -22.74
CA THR A 102 2.71 -0.27 -21.35
C THR A 102 3.82 0.07 -20.38
N VAL A 103 5.01 -0.51 -20.57
CA VAL A 103 6.18 -0.27 -19.71
C VAL A 103 6.62 1.18 -19.70
N GLN A 104 6.68 1.84 -20.87
CA GLN A 104 7.06 3.25 -20.96
C GLN A 104 6.03 4.16 -20.28
N THR A 105 4.74 3.86 -20.39
CA THR A 105 3.68 4.63 -19.74
C THR A 105 3.74 4.49 -18.22
N LEU A 106 3.87 3.26 -17.71
CA LEU A 106 4.06 3.00 -16.29
C LEU A 106 5.29 3.72 -15.73
N ARG A 107 6.42 3.63 -16.43
CA ARG A 107 7.67 4.29 -16.02
C ARG A 107 7.54 5.81 -15.94
N ARG A 108 6.83 6.44 -16.89
CA ARG A 108 6.55 7.88 -16.85
C ARG A 108 5.62 8.23 -15.68
N ALA A 109 4.60 7.41 -15.41
CA ALA A 109 3.70 7.60 -14.28
C ALA A 109 4.46 7.51 -12.94
N LEU A 110 5.31 6.49 -12.75
CA LEU A 110 6.17 6.37 -11.57
C LEU A 110 7.05 7.60 -11.33
N LYS A 111 7.65 8.14 -12.41
CA LYS A 111 8.50 9.34 -12.33
C LYS A 111 7.74 10.63 -12.02
N SER A 112 6.43 10.68 -12.25
CA SER A 112 5.61 11.87 -12.03
C SER A 112 5.23 12.09 -10.57
N ILE A 113 5.47 11.12 -9.69
CA ILE A 113 5.13 11.17 -8.27
C ILE A 113 6.41 10.99 -7.46
N PRO A 114 6.79 11.93 -6.60
CA PRO A 114 7.95 11.78 -5.75
C PRO A 114 7.71 10.75 -4.64
N TYR A 115 8.79 10.11 -4.16
CA TYR A 115 8.82 9.22 -3.01
C TYR A 115 7.95 7.95 -3.09
N VAL A 116 7.62 7.47 -4.30
CA VAL A 116 6.81 6.26 -4.50
C VAL A 116 7.49 5.04 -3.91
N GLN A 117 6.78 4.31 -3.05
CA GLN A 117 7.22 3.07 -2.40
C GLN A 117 6.40 1.86 -2.85
N GLY A 118 5.22 2.08 -3.42
CA GLY A 118 4.33 1.03 -3.89
C GLY A 118 3.45 1.46 -5.04
N VAL A 119 2.74 0.50 -5.61
CA VAL A 119 1.79 0.71 -6.71
C VAL A 119 0.51 -0.06 -6.41
N ASN A 120 -0.65 0.53 -6.70
CA ASN A 120 -1.90 -0.20 -6.79
C ASN A 120 -2.66 0.18 -8.07
N ASN A 121 -3.72 -0.54 -8.41
CA ASN A 121 -4.49 -0.26 -9.60
C ASN A 121 -5.67 0.67 -9.32
N HIS A 122 -5.74 1.81 -10.05
CA HIS A 122 -6.96 2.60 -10.22
C HIS A 122 -7.84 1.94 -11.28
N MET A 123 -9.12 1.68 -10.94
CA MET A 123 -9.99 0.85 -11.80
C MET A 123 -9.32 -0.51 -12.11
N GLY A 124 -9.15 -0.85 -13.38
CA GLY A 124 -8.43 -2.05 -13.79
C GLY A 124 -9.29 -3.28 -13.98
N SER A 125 -10.62 -3.19 -13.91
CA SER A 125 -11.50 -4.35 -14.05
C SER A 125 -11.38 -5.09 -15.38
N LEU A 126 -10.76 -4.49 -16.41
CA LEU A 126 -10.39 -5.15 -17.66
C LEU A 126 -8.92 -5.59 -17.66
N LEU A 127 -8.00 -4.65 -17.36
CA LEU A 127 -6.57 -4.90 -17.52
C LEU A 127 -6.03 -5.92 -16.52
N THR A 128 -6.51 -5.90 -15.27
CA THR A 128 -6.04 -6.83 -14.22
C THR A 128 -6.43 -8.30 -14.48
N GLN A 129 -7.30 -8.56 -15.44
CA GLN A 129 -7.61 -9.91 -15.91
C GLN A 129 -6.66 -10.38 -17.01
N ASN A 130 -5.93 -9.46 -17.66
CA ASN A 130 -5.01 -9.77 -18.75
C ASN A 130 -3.64 -10.10 -18.19
N ARG A 131 -3.28 -11.39 -18.31
CA ARG A 131 -2.04 -11.92 -17.75
C ARG A 131 -0.79 -11.27 -18.36
N ASP A 132 -0.75 -11.14 -19.67
CA ASP A 132 0.42 -10.58 -20.35
C ASP A 132 0.67 -9.15 -19.89
N HIS A 133 -0.37 -8.32 -19.83
CA HIS A 133 -0.24 -6.95 -19.33
C HIS A 133 0.21 -6.88 -17.87
N MET A 134 -0.35 -7.76 -17.01
CA MET A 134 0.06 -7.77 -15.62
C MET A 134 1.50 -8.28 -15.45
N ASP A 135 1.92 -9.24 -16.27
CA ASP A 135 3.32 -9.71 -16.26
C ASP A 135 4.29 -8.60 -16.75
N TRP A 136 3.91 -7.80 -17.75
CA TRP A 136 4.72 -6.63 -18.17
C TRP A 136 4.79 -5.55 -17.08
N VAL A 137 3.67 -5.28 -16.41
CA VAL A 137 3.63 -4.34 -15.27
C VAL A 137 4.53 -4.84 -14.16
N MET A 138 4.40 -6.10 -13.74
CA MET A 138 5.20 -6.64 -12.64
C MET A 138 6.68 -6.78 -12.98
N GLY A 139 7.00 -7.13 -14.25
CA GLY A 139 8.38 -7.14 -14.74
C GLY A 139 9.05 -5.75 -14.70
N GLU A 140 8.30 -4.68 -14.94
CA GLU A 140 8.81 -3.32 -14.76
C GLU A 140 8.95 -2.98 -13.27
N LEU A 141 7.96 -3.31 -12.41
CA LEU A 141 8.03 -3.01 -10.98
C LEU A 141 9.19 -3.73 -10.28
N PHE A 142 9.51 -4.94 -10.71
CA PHE A 142 10.64 -5.70 -10.17
C PHE A 142 12.00 -5.00 -10.33
N GLN A 143 12.11 -4.03 -11.26
CA GLN A 143 13.34 -3.26 -11.46
C GLN A 143 13.60 -2.23 -10.35
N TYR A 144 12.64 -2.02 -9.45
CA TYR A 144 12.65 -1.01 -8.41
C TYR A 144 12.34 -1.64 -7.05
N PRO A 145 12.73 -1.00 -5.94
CA PRO A 145 12.31 -1.44 -4.60
C PRO A 145 10.85 -1.03 -4.33
N LEU A 146 9.93 -1.58 -5.10
CA LEU A 146 8.49 -1.29 -5.02
C LEU A 146 7.71 -2.54 -4.65
N TYR A 147 6.60 -2.35 -3.92
CA TYR A 147 5.58 -3.38 -3.71
C TYR A 147 4.33 -3.09 -4.54
N PHE A 148 3.48 -4.09 -4.69
CA PHE A 148 2.20 -3.97 -5.37
C PHE A 148 1.02 -4.31 -4.44
N VAL A 149 -0.09 -3.57 -4.55
CA VAL A 149 -1.36 -3.91 -3.90
C VAL A 149 -2.43 -4.14 -4.96
N ASP A 150 -2.98 -5.34 -5.01
CA ASP A 150 -4.15 -5.60 -5.84
C ASP A 150 -5.39 -5.00 -5.18
N SER A 151 -5.95 -3.94 -5.78
CA SER A 151 -7.17 -3.27 -5.32
C SER A 151 -8.42 -4.15 -5.49
N ARG A 152 -8.31 -5.29 -6.20
CA ARG A 152 -9.38 -6.29 -6.39
C ARG A 152 -10.69 -5.64 -6.84
N THR A 153 -10.62 -4.85 -7.91
CA THR A 153 -11.77 -4.23 -8.55
C THR A 153 -12.65 -5.22 -9.32
N ILE A 154 -12.12 -6.43 -9.54
CA ILE A 154 -12.83 -7.57 -10.10
C ILE A 154 -12.33 -8.87 -9.44
N ALA A 155 -13.22 -9.85 -9.29
CA ALA A 155 -12.87 -11.12 -8.64
C ALA A 155 -11.88 -11.97 -9.44
N SER A 156 -11.89 -11.85 -10.77
CA SER A 156 -11.04 -12.58 -11.72
C SER A 156 -9.69 -11.92 -11.98
N THR A 157 -9.27 -10.98 -11.12
CA THR A 157 -7.94 -10.36 -11.21
C THR A 157 -6.83 -11.40 -11.11
N VAL A 158 -5.80 -11.25 -11.94
CA VAL A 158 -4.57 -12.05 -11.89
C VAL A 158 -3.37 -11.22 -11.38
N ALA A 159 -3.62 -10.00 -10.93
CA ALA A 159 -2.56 -9.04 -10.58
C ALA A 159 -1.67 -9.55 -9.43
N ALA A 160 -2.25 -10.02 -8.33
CA ALA A 160 -1.50 -10.55 -7.20
C ALA A 160 -0.69 -11.82 -7.58
N ASP A 161 -1.25 -12.71 -8.41
CA ASP A 161 -0.55 -13.89 -8.91
C ASP A 161 0.62 -13.52 -9.84
N SER A 162 0.43 -12.53 -10.72
CA SER A 162 1.52 -12.02 -11.56
C SER A 162 2.63 -11.36 -10.72
N ALA A 163 2.28 -10.60 -9.67
CA ALA A 163 3.24 -10.02 -8.74
C ALA A 163 4.05 -11.11 -8.02
N GLN A 164 3.39 -12.15 -7.51
CA GLN A 164 4.05 -13.27 -6.85
C GLN A 164 5.04 -13.98 -7.77
N ARG A 165 4.64 -14.28 -9.01
CA ARG A 165 5.53 -14.93 -10.01
C ARG A 165 6.73 -14.05 -10.37
N ALA A 166 6.52 -12.74 -10.45
CA ALA A 166 7.59 -11.79 -10.73
C ALA A 166 8.44 -11.45 -9.49
N GLN A 167 8.17 -12.09 -8.34
CA GLN A 167 8.85 -11.82 -7.06
C GLN A 167 8.74 -10.34 -6.61
N VAL A 168 7.67 -9.67 -7.00
CA VAL A 168 7.31 -8.35 -6.48
C VAL A 168 6.56 -8.55 -5.18
N PRO A 169 7.00 -7.94 -4.06
CA PRO A 169 6.26 -7.98 -2.81
C PRO A 169 4.85 -7.50 -3.03
N ASN A 170 3.85 -8.25 -2.56
CA ASN A 170 2.47 -7.90 -2.88
C ASN A 170 1.51 -8.20 -1.75
N LEU A 171 0.41 -7.48 -1.75
CA LEU A 171 -0.73 -7.60 -0.86
C LEU A 171 -2.02 -7.43 -1.67
N SER A 172 -3.14 -7.72 -1.05
CA SER A 172 -4.46 -7.49 -1.64
C SER A 172 -5.37 -6.81 -0.64
N ARG A 173 -6.30 -6.01 -1.13
CA ARG A 173 -7.33 -5.35 -0.34
C ARG A 173 -8.28 -6.37 0.30
N ASP A 174 -8.57 -6.20 1.59
CA ASP A 174 -9.62 -6.95 2.29
C ASP A 174 -10.97 -6.20 2.24
N VAL A 175 -10.98 -4.87 2.45
CA VAL A 175 -12.22 -4.08 2.59
C VAL A 175 -12.19 -2.84 1.69
N PHE A 176 -13.35 -2.51 1.10
CA PHE A 176 -13.58 -1.24 0.42
C PHE A 176 -14.43 -0.34 1.32
N LEU A 177 -13.90 0.82 1.74
CA LEU A 177 -14.53 1.62 2.80
C LEU A 177 -15.78 2.37 2.32
N ASP A 178 -15.80 2.85 1.08
CA ASP A 178 -16.69 3.91 0.62
C ASP A 178 -17.33 3.66 -0.75
N HIS A 179 -17.58 2.40 -1.09
CA HIS A 179 -18.36 2.05 -2.27
C HIS A 179 -19.74 2.76 -2.30
N LYS A 180 -20.31 3.00 -1.12
CA LYS A 180 -21.43 3.92 -0.92
C LYS A 180 -20.96 5.08 -0.05
N GLN A 181 -21.08 6.30 -0.57
CA GLN A 181 -20.60 7.51 0.09
C GLN A 181 -21.57 7.98 1.20
N THR A 182 -21.81 7.13 2.18
CA THR A 182 -22.62 7.44 3.36
C THR A 182 -21.86 7.05 4.64
N GLU A 183 -22.01 7.85 5.70
CA GLU A 183 -21.34 7.59 6.98
C GLU A 183 -21.66 6.18 7.51
N ALA A 184 -22.93 5.77 7.46
CA ALA A 184 -23.35 4.44 7.91
C ALA A 184 -22.67 3.30 7.13
N PHE A 185 -22.40 3.50 5.83
CA PHE A 185 -21.67 2.50 5.05
C PHE A 185 -20.20 2.48 5.40
N VAL A 186 -19.55 3.64 5.53
CA VAL A 186 -18.14 3.74 5.93
C VAL A 186 -17.95 3.12 7.31
N ASP A 187 -18.80 3.46 8.28
CA ASP A 187 -18.80 2.88 9.63
C ASP A 187 -18.88 1.34 9.61
N LYS A 188 -19.84 0.82 8.84
CA LYS A 188 -19.99 -0.64 8.69
C LYS A 188 -18.73 -1.30 8.14
N GLN A 189 -18.12 -0.71 7.10
CA GLN A 189 -16.92 -1.26 6.48
C GLN A 189 -15.69 -1.11 7.38
N PHE A 190 -15.59 -0.02 8.12
CA PHE A 190 -14.50 0.20 9.07
C PHE A 190 -14.56 -0.81 10.23
N LYS A 191 -15.74 -1.05 10.80
CA LYS A 191 -15.94 -2.12 11.78
C LYS A 191 -15.60 -3.50 11.22
N HIS A 192 -15.99 -3.78 9.99
CA HIS A 192 -15.64 -5.03 9.31
C HIS A 192 -14.11 -5.18 9.11
N LEU A 193 -13.38 -4.10 8.78
CA LEU A 193 -11.93 -4.08 8.71
C LEU A 193 -11.29 -4.48 10.06
N ILE A 194 -11.76 -3.88 11.15
CA ILE A 194 -11.30 -4.19 12.51
C ILE A 194 -11.59 -5.66 12.87
N ASP A 195 -12.77 -6.16 12.52
CA ASP A 195 -13.13 -7.56 12.76
C ASP A 195 -12.24 -8.54 12.00
N ILE A 196 -11.84 -8.21 10.76
CA ILE A 196 -10.87 -9.02 10.01
C ILE A 196 -9.52 -8.98 10.70
N ALA A 197 -9.03 -7.80 11.10
CA ALA A 197 -7.75 -7.67 11.79
C ALA A 197 -7.73 -8.46 13.11
N ARG A 198 -8.79 -8.39 13.90
CA ARG A 198 -8.91 -9.19 15.14
C ARG A 198 -8.88 -10.69 14.90
N ARG A 199 -9.44 -11.19 13.79
CA ARG A 199 -9.44 -12.63 13.47
C ARG A 199 -8.15 -13.11 12.80
N LYS A 200 -7.54 -12.28 11.95
CA LYS A 200 -6.40 -12.68 11.10
C LYS A 200 -5.07 -12.06 11.54
N GLY A 201 -5.07 -11.20 12.56
CA GLY A 201 -3.92 -10.41 12.98
C GLY A 201 -3.78 -9.10 12.20
N THR A 202 -4.11 -9.08 10.92
CA THR A 202 -3.95 -7.90 10.04
C THR A 202 -5.07 -7.78 9.02
N ALA A 203 -5.37 -6.53 8.56
CA ALA A 203 -6.30 -6.29 7.45
C ALA A 203 -5.95 -5.00 6.69
N ILE A 204 -6.33 -4.93 5.40
CA ILE A 204 -6.09 -3.77 4.51
C ILE A 204 -7.42 -3.24 4.00
N ALA A 205 -7.64 -1.93 4.18
CA ALA A 205 -8.74 -1.23 3.56
C ALA A 205 -8.27 -0.24 2.49
N ILE A 206 -9.14 -0.03 1.49
CA ILE A 206 -9.01 1.07 0.52
C ILE A 206 -10.24 1.97 0.66
N GLY A 207 -10.02 3.28 0.69
CA GLY A 207 -11.02 4.33 0.60
C GLY A 207 -10.54 5.46 -0.31
N HIS A 208 -11.38 6.49 -0.48
CA HIS A 208 -11.12 7.63 -1.35
C HIS A 208 -11.24 8.95 -0.57
N PRO A 209 -10.73 10.09 -1.08
CA PRO A 209 -10.80 11.38 -0.41
C PRO A 209 -12.20 12.02 -0.53
N HIS A 210 -13.26 11.20 -0.44
CA HIS A 210 -14.61 11.71 -0.30
C HIS A 210 -14.79 12.35 1.06
N LYS A 211 -15.49 13.50 1.10
CA LYS A 211 -15.68 14.23 2.35
C LYS A 211 -16.18 13.34 3.49
N VAL A 212 -17.14 12.46 3.22
CA VAL A 212 -17.70 11.55 4.23
C VAL A 212 -16.67 10.55 4.77
N THR A 213 -15.79 10.02 3.91
CA THR A 213 -14.72 9.10 4.28
C THR A 213 -13.67 9.83 5.12
N VAL A 214 -13.26 11.02 4.67
CA VAL A 214 -12.28 11.85 5.39
C VAL A 214 -12.81 12.26 6.76
N ASP A 215 -14.04 12.76 6.84
CA ASP A 215 -14.68 13.15 8.11
C ASP A 215 -14.72 11.97 9.09
N TYR A 216 -15.07 10.79 8.59
CA TYR A 216 -15.12 9.57 9.40
C TYR A 216 -13.72 9.17 9.91
N LEU A 217 -12.72 9.13 9.03
CA LEU A 217 -11.37 8.73 9.41
C LEU A 217 -10.72 9.72 10.39
N VAL A 218 -10.89 11.02 10.16
CA VAL A 218 -10.38 12.07 11.08
C VAL A 218 -10.94 11.90 12.49
N LYS A 219 -12.20 11.48 12.60
CA LYS A 219 -12.85 11.27 13.89
C LYS A 219 -12.42 9.97 14.57
N HIS A 220 -12.37 8.85 13.82
CA HIS A 220 -12.30 7.52 14.43
C HIS A 220 -10.92 6.86 14.40
N LEU A 221 -9.95 7.31 13.56
CA LEU A 221 -8.61 6.77 13.58
C LEU A 221 -7.87 7.03 14.91
N PRO A 222 -7.98 8.22 15.52
CA PRO A 222 -7.33 8.48 16.82
C PRO A 222 -7.84 7.59 17.97
N GLU A 223 -9.06 7.07 17.86
CA GLU A 223 -9.70 6.23 18.89
C GLU A 223 -9.21 4.76 18.88
N LEU A 224 -8.43 4.35 17.87
CA LEU A 224 -8.05 2.95 17.68
C LEU A 224 -7.05 2.43 18.72
N ASP A 225 -6.13 3.27 19.18
CA ASP A 225 -5.15 2.90 20.21
C ASP A 225 -5.87 2.48 21.52
N GLU A 226 -6.93 3.19 21.91
CA GLU A 226 -7.74 2.86 23.08
C GLU A 226 -8.50 1.53 22.90
N GLN A 227 -8.74 1.13 21.64
CA GLN A 227 -9.38 -0.14 21.29
C GLN A 227 -8.37 -1.29 21.12
N GLY A 228 -7.08 -1.05 21.34
CA GLY A 228 -6.00 -2.01 21.15
C GLY A 228 -5.79 -2.41 19.69
N ILE A 229 -6.09 -1.51 18.75
CA ILE A 229 -5.89 -1.70 17.30
C ILE A 229 -4.74 -0.82 16.83
N ALA A 230 -3.71 -1.43 16.28
CA ALA A 230 -2.61 -0.70 15.67
C ALA A 230 -2.92 -0.29 14.22
N VAL A 231 -2.39 0.86 13.81
CA VAL A 231 -2.39 1.30 12.40
C VAL A 231 -0.97 1.24 11.89
N ALA A 232 -0.78 0.68 10.70
CA ALA A 232 0.52 0.59 10.04
C ALA A 232 0.43 1.08 8.59
N THR A 233 1.56 1.46 8.01
CA THR A 233 1.68 1.61 6.56
C THR A 233 1.54 0.24 5.88
N VAL A 234 1.28 0.23 4.57
CA VAL A 234 1.17 -1.03 3.81
C VAL A 234 2.51 -1.79 3.82
N SER A 235 3.63 -1.10 3.67
CA SER A 235 4.95 -1.75 3.73
C SER A 235 5.25 -2.31 5.13
N GLY A 236 4.88 -1.59 6.19
CA GLY A 236 4.98 -2.06 7.56
C GLY A 236 4.14 -3.33 7.81
N LEU A 237 2.90 -3.34 7.32
CA LEU A 237 2.03 -4.51 7.43
C LEU A 237 2.55 -5.69 6.61
N TRP A 238 3.14 -5.45 5.43
CA TRP A 238 3.79 -6.51 4.65
C TRP A 238 4.97 -7.13 5.41
N ALA A 239 5.82 -6.30 6.01
CA ALA A 239 6.95 -6.77 6.82
C ALA A 239 6.48 -7.62 8.01
N MET A 240 5.42 -7.19 8.72
CA MET A 240 4.82 -7.97 9.81
C MET A 240 4.35 -9.35 9.36
N ARG A 241 3.69 -9.45 8.18
CA ARG A 241 3.21 -10.72 7.62
C ARG A 241 4.33 -11.67 7.22
N HIS A 242 5.53 -11.16 6.94
CA HIS A 242 6.66 -11.93 6.42
C HIS A 242 7.82 -12.08 7.40
N ASN A 243 7.67 -11.65 8.65
CA ASN A 243 8.74 -11.65 9.67
C ASN A 243 10.08 -11.04 9.17
N ASN A 244 10.02 -10.15 8.21
CA ASN A 244 11.18 -9.47 7.63
C ASN A 244 11.27 -8.04 8.16
N ALA A 245 12.49 -7.52 8.24
CA ALA A 245 12.68 -6.10 8.43
C ALA A 245 11.96 -5.31 7.32
N PRO A 246 11.45 -4.09 7.60
CA PRO A 246 10.80 -3.29 6.57
C PRO A 246 11.71 -3.18 5.34
N MET A 247 11.12 -3.38 4.16
CA MET A 247 11.86 -3.34 2.87
C MET A 247 12.56 -2.01 2.62
N PHE A 248 12.13 -0.97 3.32
CA PHE A 248 12.59 0.41 3.16
C PHE A 248 13.02 0.96 4.50
N VAL A 249 14.33 0.93 4.76
CA VAL A 249 14.91 1.39 6.02
C VAL A 249 15.07 2.90 6.08
N ASP A 250 14.97 3.61 4.97
CA ASP A 250 15.20 5.07 4.94
C ASP A 250 14.14 5.80 4.10
N ILE A 251 13.04 6.17 4.77
CA ILE A 251 11.97 7.00 4.21
C ILE A 251 12.45 8.44 3.93
N LYS A 252 13.64 8.82 4.39
CA LYS A 252 14.17 10.19 4.33
C LYS A 252 14.89 10.54 3.03
N GLN A 253 15.12 9.57 2.15
CA GLN A 253 15.72 9.84 0.84
C GLN A 253 14.69 9.70 -0.27
N PRO A 254 14.58 10.69 -1.18
CA PRO A 254 13.75 10.53 -2.36
C PRO A 254 14.24 9.30 -3.11
N VAL A 255 13.33 8.39 -3.47
CA VAL A 255 13.62 7.30 -4.39
C VAL A 255 13.91 7.96 -5.74
N HIS A 256 15.16 8.39 -5.94
CA HIS A 256 15.66 8.63 -7.27
C HIS A 256 15.68 7.27 -7.95
N LEU A 257 14.60 6.98 -8.71
CA LEU A 257 14.55 5.79 -9.54
C LEU A 257 15.82 5.78 -10.39
N PRO A 258 16.77 4.85 -10.17
CA PRO A 258 18.00 4.86 -10.92
C PRO A 258 17.66 4.67 -12.39
N LEU A 259 18.21 5.53 -13.24
CA LEU A 259 18.09 5.43 -14.70
C LEU A 259 18.86 4.22 -15.28
N ALA A 260 19.52 3.44 -14.44
CA ALA A 260 20.35 2.33 -14.88
C ALA A 260 19.60 1.00 -14.77
N LYS A 261 19.30 0.41 -15.92
CA LYS A 261 19.02 -1.03 -16.02
C LYS A 261 20.15 -1.81 -15.35
N ARG A 262 19.85 -2.79 -14.49
CA ARG A 262 20.79 -3.87 -14.25
C ARG A 262 21.14 -4.45 -15.64
N LYS A 263 22.42 -4.41 -16.03
CA LYS A 263 22.87 -5.23 -17.14
C LYS A 263 22.56 -6.67 -16.77
N VAL A 264 21.70 -7.30 -17.53
CA VAL A 264 21.62 -8.75 -17.55
C VAL A 264 22.90 -9.17 -18.27
N ASP A 265 23.93 -9.56 -17.51
CA ASP A 265 25.10 -10.20 -18.08
C ASP A 265 24.65 -11.57 -18.59
N GLY A 266 24.53 -11.68 -19.89
CA GLY A 266 24.10 -12.91 -20.57
C GLY A 266 23.88 -12.71 -22.07
N GLU A 267 24.95 -12.40 -22.80
CA GLU A 267 25.22 -12.87 -24.18
C GLU A 267 26.70 -13.22 -24.28
#